data_068f3422dab96edac64141ec346ae8b1
#
_entry.id   068f3422dab96edac64141ec346ae8b1
#
_cell.length_a   1.000
_cell.length_b   1.000
_cell.length_c   1.000
_cell.angle_alpha   90.00
_cell.angle_beta   90.00
_cell.angle_gamma   90.00
#
_symmetry.space_group_name_H-M   'P 1'
#
loop_
_entity.id
_entity.type
_entity.pdbx_description
1 polymer ?
#
loop_
_entity_poly.entity_id
_entity_poly.type
_entity_poly.pdbx_seq_one_letter_code
_entity_poly.pdbx_strand_id
1 'polypeptide(L)'
;MPAAPPPDGLPGLNSIKVFDDAGFRQFDEWDVCIVPRERLRLLPGKASQQQVWLRHRDPLPDDPVLHICALAYMSDLTLLGSAQVNHLDVRDQLQVASLDHAMWFMRPFRADEWLLYDQSSPSASGGRALTRGEIFTRSGEMVAAVMQEGLTRHRRGHRSVGQ
;
A
#
# COMPACT_ATOMS: atom_id res chain seq x y z
N MET A 1 16.43 -6.55 -0.72
CA MET A 1 14.99 -6.73 -0.44
C MET A 1 14.81 -7.18 1.01
N PRO A 2 13.87 -6.64 1.75
CA PRO A 2 13.51 -7.17 3.07
C PRO A 2 12.98 -8.60 2.96
N ALA A 3 13.10 -9.36 4.05
CA ALA A 3 12.54 -10.71 4.08
C ALA A 3 11.00 -10.62 4.09
N ALA A 4 10.36 -11.30 3.15
CA ALA A 4 8.92 -11.43 3.05
C ALA A 4 8.54 -12.87 2.67
N PRO A 5 7.43 -13.41 3.17
CA PRO A 5 6.93 -14.68 2.66
C PRO A 5 6.54 -14.52 1.18
N PRO A 6 6.68 -15.57 0.36
CA PRO A 6 6.28 -15.50 -1.05
C PRO A 6 4.77 -15.23 -1.17
N PRO A 7 4.30 -14.64 -2.29
CA PRO A 7 2.88 -14.33 -2.49
C PRO A 7 2.02 -15.59 -2.60
N ASP A 8 2.62 -16.71 -3.01
CA ASP A 8 1.93 -17.99 -3.14
C ASP A 8 1.41 -18.45 -1.76
N GLY A 9 0.09 -18.58 -1.63
CA GLY A 9 -0.56 -18.96 -0.36
C GLY A 9 -0.78 -17.81 0.63
N LEU A 10 -0.57 -16.56 0.23
CA LEU A 10 -1.07 -15.41 0.98
C LEU A 10 -2.52 -15.13 0.61
N PRO A 11 -3.33 -14.63 1.56
CA PRO A 11 -4.69 -14.20 1.24
C PRO A 11 -4.63 -13.01 0.28
N GLY A 12 -5.37 -13.09 -0.83
CA GLY A 12 -5.57 -11.95 -1.73
C GLY A 12 -6.41 -10.86 -1.06
N LEU A 13 -6.21 -9.61 -1.44
CA LEU A 13 -6.93 -8.46 -0.89
C LEU A 13 -8.46 -8.64 -1.00
N ASN A 14 -8.94 -9.22 -2.10
CA ASN A 14 -10.35 -9.51 -2.34
C ASN A 14 -10.95 -10.53 -1.35
N SER A 15 -10.12 -11.27 -0.61
CA SER A 15 -10.56 -12.17 0.46
C SER A 15 -10.60 -11.52 1.84
N ILE A 16 -10.14 -10.28 1.96
CA ILE A 16 -10.12 -9.53 3.22
C ILE A 16 -11.37 -8.66 3.27
N LYS A 17 -12.35 -9.06 4.08
CA LYS A 17 -13.69 -8.41 4.24
C LYS A 17 -13.66 -6.90 4.52
N VAL A 18 -12.53 -6.33 4.95
CA VAL A 18 -12.38 -4.91 5.25
C VAL A 18 -12.53 -4.02 4.00
N PHE A 19 -12.43 -4.59 2.81
CA PHE A 19 -12.52 -3.87 1.53
C PHE A 19 -13.82 -4.11 0.76
N ASP A 20 -14.65 -5.07 1.17
CA ASP A 20 -15.89 -5.45 0.46
C ASP A 20 -16.94 -4.33 0.43
N ASP A 21 -17.05 -3.52 1.50
CA ASP A 21 -18.10 -2.48 1.62
C ASP A 21 -17.76 -1.16 0.88
N ALA A 22 -16.52 -0.96 0.45
CA ALA A 22 -16.08 0.31 -0.12
C ALA A 22 -16.05 0.33 -1.66
N GLY A 23 -16.43 -0.78 -2.34
CA GLY A 23 -16.55 -0.84 -3.79
C GLY A 23 -15.22 -0.58 -4.53
N PHE A 24 -14.10 -1.06 -4.00
CA PHE A 24 -12.78 -0.91 -4.62
C PHE A 24 -12.63 -1.81 -5.87
N ARG A 25 -13.40 -1.52 -6.92
CA ARG A 25 -13.17 -2.10 -8.26
C ARG A 25 -11.76 -1.78 -8.82
N GLN A 26 -11.06 -0.87 -8.18
CA GLN A 26 -9.69 -0.47 -8.53
C GLN A 26 -8.66 -1.61 -8.46
N PHE A 27 -8.97 -2.69 -7.75
CA PHE A 27 -8.11 -3.87 -7.64
C PHE A 27 -8.53 -5.02 -8.57
N ASP A 28 -9.59 -4.87 -9.39
CA ASP A 28 -10.09 -5.97 -10.22
C ASP A 28 -9.06 -6.46 -11.25
N GLU A 29 -8.18 -5.58 -11.69
CA GLU A 29 -7.11 -5.89 -12.64
C GLU A 29 -5.78 -6.30 -11.97
N TRP A 30 -5.75 -6.32 -10.62
CA TRP A 30 -4.55 -6.57 -9.84
C TRP A 30 -4.69 -7.77 -8.92
N ASP A 31 -3.63 -8.54 -8.82
CA ASP A 31 -3.43 -9.46 -7.71
C ASP A 31 -2.68 -8.71 -6.61
N VAL A 32 -3.31 -8.56 -5.45
CA VAL A 32 -2.76 -7.86 -4.29
C VAL A 32 -2.84 -8.75 -3.07
N CYS A 33 -1.71 -9.01 -2.42
CA CYS A 33 -1.62 -9.81 -1.22
C CYS A 33 -0.92 -9.02 -0.11
N ILE A 34 -1.65 -8.68 0.96
CA ILE A 34 -1.05 -8.06 2.14
C ILE A 34 -0.44 -9.17 3.01
N VAL A 35 0.82 -9.01 3.38
CA VAL A 35 1.48 -9.96 4.29
C VAL A 35 0.85 -9.81 5.69
N PRO A 36 0.28 -10.88 6.25
CA PRO A 36 -0.29 -10.85 7.59
C PRO A 36 0.75 -10.40 8.64
N ARG A 37 0.31 -9.59 9.62
CA ARG A 37 1.21 -8.97 10.60
C ARG A 37 2.06 -10.00 11.37
N GLU A 38 1.50 -11.14 11.69
CA GLU A 38 2.17 -12.25 12.36
C GLU A 38 3.26 -12.93 11.52
N ARG A 39 3.24 -12.70 10.21
CA ARG A 39 4.25 -13.18 9.25
C ARG A 39 5.27 -12.11 8.85
N LEU A 40 5.06 -10.85 9.28
CA LEU A 40 6.01 -9.77 9.04
C LEU A 40 7.24 -9.93 9.92
N ARG A 41 8.42 -9.82 9.32
CA ARG A 41 9.65 -9.62 10.07
C ARG A 41 9.84 -8.14 10.34
N LEU A 42 9.29 -7.66 11.46
CA LEU A 42 9.41 -6.26 11.86
C LEU A 42 10.87 -5.86 12.04
N LEU A 43 11.24 -4.74 11.42
CA LEU A 43 12.58 -4.18 11.56
C LEU A 43 12.60 -3.21 12.74
N PRO A 44 13.62 -3.31 13.62
CA PRO A 44 13.79 -2.36 14.72
C PRO A 44 13.84 -0.91 14.21
N GLY A 45 13.19 0.01 14.92
CA GLY A 45 13.19 1.44 14.59
C GLY A 45 12.24 1.85 13.47
N LYS A 46 11.56 0.93 12.80
CA LYS A 46 10.44 1.25 11.90
C LYS A 46 9.12 1.17 12.68
N ALA A 47 8.49 2.31 12.90
CA ALA A 47 7.30 2.38 13.78
C ALA A 47 6.08 1.66 13.23
N SER A 48 5.80 1.79 11.94
CA SER A 48 4.61 1.24 11.29
C SER A 48 5.03 0.57 9.99
N GLN A 49 4.81 -0.73 9.85
CA GLN A 49 5.31 -1.51 8.73
C GLN A 49 4.20 -2.37 8.12
N GLN A 50 4.17 -2.41 6.81
CA GLN A 50 3.30 -3.27 6.01
C GLN A 50 4.08 -3.77 4.78
N GLN A 51 3.85 -4.99 4.38
CA GLN A 51 4.38 -5.52 3.12
C GLN A 51 3.23 -5.98 2.24
N VAL A 52 3.30 -5.62 0.98
CA VAL A 52 2.27 -5.92 -0.01
C VAL A 52 2.94 -6.51 -1.24
N TRP A 53 2.51 -7.70 -1.64
CA TRP A 53 2.81 -8.21 -2.96
C TRP A 53 1.74 -7.73 -3.93
N LEU A 54 2.16 -7.27 -5.10
CA LEU A 54 1.26 -6.78 -6.13
C LEU A 54 1.77 -7.15 -7.53
N ARG A 55 0.83 -7.38 -8.44
CA ARG A 55 1.08 -7.50 -9.88
C ARG A 55 -0.20 -7.20 -10.66
N HIS A 56 -0.05 -6.70 -11.85
CA HIS A 56 -1.17 -6.69 -12.81
C HIS A 56 -1.52 -8.14 -13.19
N ARG A 57 -2.82 -8.47 -13.23
CA ARG A 57 -3.29 -9.85 -13.42
C ARG A 57 -3.03 -10.36 -14.83
N ASP A 58 -3.34 -9.52 -15.82
CA ASP A 58 -3.15 -9.84 -17.22
C ASP A 58 -1.76 -9.40 -17.71
N PRO A 59 -1.16 -10.12 -18.67
CA PRO A 59 0.07 -9.70 -19.29
C PRO A 59 -0.07 -8.31 -19.92
N LEU A 60 0.88 -7.43 -19.66
CA LEU A 60 0.96 -6.11 -20.26
C LEU A 60 1.86 -6.15 -21.52
N PRO A 61 1.59 -5.30 -22.52
CA PRO A 61 2.51 -5.11 -23.65
C PRO A 61 3.93 -4.80 -23.19
N ASP A 62 4.91 -5.16 -24.02
CA ASP A 62 6.32 -4.90 -23.73
C ASP A 62 6.70 -3.43 -23.98
N ASP A 63 6.04 -2.54 -23.25
CA ASP A 63 6.23 -1.09 -23.27
C ASP A 63 6.58 -0.61 -21.86
N PRO A 64 7.82 -0.14 -21.62
CA PRO A 64 8.26 0.33 -20.31
C PRO A 64 7.37 1.43 -19.72
N VAL A 65 6.78 2.29 -20.57
CA VAL A 65 5.92 3.38 -20.10
C VAL A 65 4.63 2.84 -19.49
N LEU A 66 4.04 1.80 -20.07
CA LEU A 66 2.86 1.15 -19.51
C LEU A 66 3.15 0.53 -18.14
N HIS A 67 4.28 -0.14 -17.97
CA HIS A 67 4.68 -0.70 -16.67
C HIS A 67 4.90 0.38 -15.63
N ILE A 68 5.52 1.51 -16.00
CA ILE A 68 5.71 2.67 -15.10
C ILE A 68 4.36 3.26 -14.68
N CYS A 69 3.45 3.51 -15.64
CA CYS A 69 2.13 4.07 -15.35
C CYS A 69 1.29 3.13 -14.48
N ALA A 70 1.31 1.83 -14.77
CA ALA A 70 0.60 0.82 -14.00
C ALA A 70 1.10 0.80 -12.54
N LEU A 71 2.42 0.78 -12.33
CA LEU A 71 2.99 0.79 -10.99
C LEU A 71 2.73 2.11 -10.26
N ALA A 72 2.80 3.25 -10.94
CA ALA A 72 2.49 4.56 -10.35
C ALA A 72 1.05 4.59 -9.82
N TYR A 73 0.08 4.13 -10.61
CA TYR A 73 -1.31 4.01 -10.19
C TYR A 73 -1.46 3.09 -8.97
N MET A 74 -0.88 1.89 -9.02
CA MET A 74 -1.05 0.90 -7.97
C MET A 74 -0.36 1.28 -6.66
N SER A 75 0.76 2.00 -6.73
CA SER A 75 1.53 2.39 -5.54
C SER A 75 0.78 3.33 -4.60
N ASP A 76 -0.14 4.17 -5.11
CA ASP A 76 -0.97 5.07 -4.30
C ASP A 76 -2.04 4.32 -3.49
N LEU A 77 -2.56 3.22 -4.01
CA LEU A 77 -3.73 2.55 -3.44
C LEU A 77 -3.49 1.88 -2.06
N THR A 78 -2.26 1.53 -1.73
CA THR A 78 -1.97 0.79 -0.49
C THR A 78 -1.06 1.55 0.49
N LEU A 79 -0.35 2.57 0.04
CA LEU A 79 0.74 3.18 0.81
C LEU A 79 0.25 3.84 2.11
N LEU A 80 -0.83 4.63 2.07
CA LEU A 80 -1.40 5.25 3.26
C LEU A 80 -1.93 4.23 4.29
N GLY A 81 -2.24 3.01 3.86
CA GLY A 81 -2.59 1.92 4.75
C GLY A 81 -1.51 1.63 5.78
N SER A 82 -0.23 1.82 5.43
CA SER A 82 0.90 1.62 6.34
C SER A 82 0.86 2.54 7.58
N ALA A 83 0.28 3.73 7.48
CA ALA A 83 0.09 4.63 8.62
C ALA A 83 -0.99 4.15 9.59
N GLN A 84 -1.89 3.27 9.15
CA GLN A 84 -3.05 2.82 9.92
C GLN A 84 -2.84 1.47 10.62
N VAL A 85 -1.79 0.72 10.28
CA VAL A 85 -1.58 -0.65 10.81
C VAL A 85 -1.45 -0.73 12.33
N ASN A 86 -1.13 0.38 12.99
CA ASN A 86 -1.07 0.47 14.45
C ASN A 86 -2.34 1.12 15.07
N HIS A 87 -3.35 1.45 14.26
CA HIS A 87 -4.56 2.16 14.66
C HIS A 87 -5.82 1.46 14.13
N LEU A 88 -5.80 0.12 14.09
CA LEU A 88 -6.89 -0.69 13.53
C LEU A 88 -8.20 -0.54 14.30
N ASP A 89 -8.13 -0.26 15.59
CA ASP A 89 -9.28 -0.02 16.50
C ASP A 89 -10.08 1.24 16.17
N VAL A 90 -9.45 2.22 15.54
CA VAL A 90 -10.07 3.50 15.18
C VAL A 90 -10.13 3.74 13.68
N ARG A 91 -9.68 2.78 12.87
CA ARG A 91 -9.54 2.92 11.41
C ARG A 91 -10.82 3.42 10.73
N ASP A 92 -11.97 2.86 11.07
CA ASP A 92 -13.27 3.22 10.49
C ASP A 92 -13.73 4.64 10.86
N GLN A 93 -13.14 5.21 11.91
CA GLN A 93 -13.39 6.57 12.36
C GLN A 93 -12.45 7.59 11.70
N LEU A 94 -11.46 7.12 10.93
CA LEU A 94 -10.50 7.99 10.28
C LEU A 94 -11.00 8.45 8.90
N GLN A 95 -10.76 9.71 8.61
CA GLN A 95 -10.78 10.27 7.26
C GLN A 95 -9.35 10.23 6.74
N VAL A 96 -9.14 9.58 5.61
CA VAL A 96 -7.83 9.43 4.96
C VAL A 96 -7.93 9.95 3.54
N ALA A 97 -6.93 10.72 3.12
CA ALA A 97 -6.80 11.20 1.74
C ALA A 97 -5.34 11.49 1.43
N SER A 98 -4.89 11.16 0.23
CA SER A 98 -3.57 11.52 -0.27
C SER A 98 -3.46 13.03 -0.46
N LEU A 99 -2.33 13.62 -0.11
CA LEU A 99 -2.02 15.03 -0.31
C LEU A 99 -0.98 15.22 -1.43
N ASP A 100 -0.03 14.33 -1.51
CA ASP A 100 0.96 14.23 -2.58
C ASP A 100 1.31 12.76 -2.84
N HIS A 101 2.09 12.50 -3.88
CA HIS A 101 2.64 11.19 -4.19
C HIS A 101 3.86 11.36 -5.09
N ALA A 102 5.03 11.03 -4.59
CA ALA A 102 6.29 11.16 -5.30
C ALA A 102 6.95 9.79 -5.51
N MET A 103 7.43 9.53 -6.72
CA MET A 103 8.08 8.27 -7.09
C MET A 103 9.41 8.50 -7.78
N TRP A 104 10.35 7.60 -7.52
CA TRP A 104 11.63 7.51 -8.20
C TRP A 104 11.77 6.10 -8.78
N PHE A 105 11.88 6.00 -10.11
CA PHE A 105 12.09 4.75 -10.82
C PHE A 105 13.59 4.56 -11.07
N MET A 106 14.13 3.42 -10.68
CA MET A 106 15.58 3.20 -10.63
C MET A 106 16.06 2.15 -11.63
N ARG A 107 15.22 1.17 -11.94
CA ARG A 107 15.54 0.06 -12.83
C ARG A 107 14.32 -0.35 -13.63
N PRO A 108 14.50 -0.97 -14.81
CA PRO A 108 13.42 -1.61 -15.54
C PRO A 108 12.75 -2.70 -14.71
N PHE A 109 11.45 -2.86 -14.88
CA PHE A 109 10.64 -3.89 -14.23
C PHE A 109 9.40 -4.19 -15.07
N ARG A 110 8.71 -5.26 -14.72
CA ARG A 110 7.38 -5.58 -15.26
C ARG A 110 6.35 -5.48 -14.16
N ALA A 111 5.26 -4.74 -14.41
CA ALA A 111 4.17 -4.59 -13.44
C ALA A 111 3.21 -5.79 -13.44
N ASP A 112 3.28 -6.66 -14.44
CA ASP A 112 2.58 -7.94 -14.54
C ASP A 112 3.37 -9.13 -13.93
N GLU A 113 4.53 -8.85 -13.34
CA GLU A 113 5.26 -9.77 -12.48
C GLU A 113 5.12 -9.37 -11.01
N TRP A 114 5.29 -10.33 -10.08
CA TRP A 114 5.19 -10.05 -8.67
C TRP A 114 6.26 -9.06 -8.19
N LEU A 115 5.80 -7.96 -7.63
CA LEU A 115 6.61 -6.94 -6.98
C LEU A 115 6.29 -6.91 -5.48
N LEU A 116 7.32 -6.83 -4.64
CA LEU A 116 7.17 -6.61 -3.21
C LEU A 116 7.24 -5.11 -2.91
N TYR A 117 6.21 -4.58 -2.30
CA TYR A 117 6.14 -3.21 -1.82
C TYR A 117 6.28 -3.20 -0.29
N ASP A 118 7.48 -2.87 0.20
CA ASP A 118 7.78 -2.70 1.62
C ASP A 118 7.43 -1.29 2.05
N GLN A 119 6.43 -1.15 2.89
CA GLN A 119 5.82 0.12 3.25
C GLN A 119 6.03 0.42 4.74
N SER A 120 6.21 1.69 5.08
CA SER A 120 6.27 2.14 6.47
C SER A 120 5.78 3.58 6.62
N SER A 121 5.30 3.92 7.81
CA SER A 121 4.99 5.29 8.18
C SER A 121 5.94 5.74 9.29
N PRO A 122 6.92 6.61 8.96
CA PRO A 122 7.88 7.10 9.95
C PRO A 122 7.28 8.14 10.91
N SER A 123 6.19 8.81 10.51
CA SER A 123 5.57 9.86 11.33
C SER A 123 4.09 9.99 11.04
N ALA A 124 3.31 10.14 12.12
CA ALA A 124 1.90 10.52 12.06
C ALA A 124 1.63 11.54 13.15
N SER A 125 1.32 12.78 12.78
CA SER A 125 1.09 13.89 13.72
C SER A 125 0.29 15.02 13.07
N GLY A 126 -0.45 15.78 13.87
CA GLY A 126 -1.20 16.95 13.39
C GLY A 126 -2.27 16.62 12.33
N GLY A 127 -2.83 15.42 12.35
CA GLY A 127 -3.84 14.98 11.39
C GLY A 127 -3.27 14.60 10.02
N ARG A 128 -1.95 14.41 9.92
CA ARG A 128 -1.22 13.98 8.72
C ARG A 128 -0.31 12.80 9.04
N ALA A 129 -0.02 12.00 8.03
CA ALA A 129 0.95 10.92 8.11
C ALA A 129 1.90 10.99 6.92
N LEU A 130 3.20 10.84 7.17
CA LEU A 130 4.19 10.62 6.15
C LEU A 130 4.36 9.11 5.98
N THR A 131 4.28 8.66 4.75
CA THR A 131 4.49 7.25 4.39
C THR A 131 5.58 7.12 3.35
N ARG A 132 6.29 6.02 3.38
CA ARG A 132 7.31 5.68 2.40
C ARG A 132 7.25 4.22 2.02
N GLY A 133 7.71 3.92 0.82
CA GLY A 133 7.80 2.56 0.35
C GLY A 133 8.96 2.33 -0.59
N GLU A 134 9.43 1.10 -0.61
CA GLU A 134 10.48 0.60 -1.49
C GLU A 134 9.92 -0.60 -2.24
N ILE A 135 10.05 -0.61 -3.58
CA ILE A 135 9.48 -1.64 -4.44
C ILE A 135 10.59 -2.49 -5.02
N PHE A 136 10.44 -3.80 -4.89
CA PHE A 136 11.44 -4.80 -5.28
C PHE A 136 10.84 -5.83 -6.24
N THR A 137 11.65 -6.29 -7.20
CA THR A 137 11.33 -7.51 -7.96
C THR A 137 11.34 -8.73 -7.03
N ARG A 138 10.79 -9.85 -7.51
CA ARG A 138 10.87 -11.13 -6.79
C ARG A 138 12.32 -11.63 -6.61
N SER A 139 13.24 -11.25 -7.50
CA SER A 139 14.67 -11.52 -7.37
C SER A 139 15.40 -10.65 -6.34
N GLY A 140 14.74 -9.60 -5.84
CA GLY A 140 15.25 -8.74 -4.78
C GLY A 140 15.87 -7.42 -5.25
N GLU A 141 15.79 -7.09 -6.53
CA GLU A 141 16.26 -5.82 -7.05
C GLU A 141 15.27 -4.70 -6.72
N MET A 142 15.76 -3.60 -6.18
CA MET A 142 14.95 -2.40 -5.94
C MET A 142 14.70 -1.66 -7.25
N VAL A 143 13.44 -1.50 -7.62
CA VAL A 143 13.02 -0.89 -8.89
C VAL A 143 12.44 0.51 -8.73
N ALA A 144 11.81 0.78 -7.58
CA ALA A 144 11.26 2.11 -7.29
C ALA A 144 11.27 2.43 -5.80
N ALA A 145 11.26 3.73 -5.48
CA ALA A 145 11.00 4.28 -4.16
C ALA A 145 9.82 5.23 -4.23
N VAL A 146 9.05 5.30 -3.14
CA VAL A 146 7.84 6.12 -3.04
C VAL A 146 7.83 6.88 -1.74
N MET A 147 7.33 8.11 -1.77
CA MET A 147 7.09 8.94 -0.61
C MET A 147 5.73 9.62 -0.77
N GLN A 148 4.94 9.65 0.30
CA GLN A 148 3.60 10.24 0.27
C GLN A 148 3.23 10.85 1.61
N GLU A 149 2.73 12.07 1.61
CA GLU A 149 2.00 12.64 2.74
C GLU A 149 0.50 12.42 2.56
N GLY A 150 -0.19 12.04 3.61
CA GLY A 150 -1.63 11.87 3.61
C GLY A 150 -2.30 12.50 4.82
N LEU A 151 -3.52 12.98 4.60
CA LEU A 151 -4.42 13.36 5.68
C LEU A 151 -4.83 12.10 6.43
N THR A 152 -4.76 12.13 7.77
CA THR A 152 -5.23 11.05 8.63
C THR A 152 -5.78 11.66 9.92
N ARG A 153 -7.09 11.85 10.00
CA ARG A 153 -7.75 12.50 11.14
C ARG A 153 -9.09 11.85 11.43
N HIS A 154 -9.57 11.97 12.65
CA HIS A 154 -10.92 11.53 13.00
C HIS A 154 -11.98 12.23 12.15
N ARG A 155 -12.94 11.47 11.65
CA ARG A 155 -14.14 12.03 11.01
C ARG A 155 -14.85 12.94 12.03
N ARG A 156 -15.21 14.14 11.61
CA ARG A 156 -16.07 14.99 12.44
C ARG A 156 -17.40 14.27 12.58
N GLY A 157 -17.78 13.89 13.79
CA GLY A 157 -19.09 13.32 14.05
C GLY A 157 -20.16 14.24 13.48
N HIS A 158 -21.13 13.67 12.81
CA HIS A 158 -22.38 14.39 12.48
C HIS A 158 -22.93 14.84 13.83
N ARG A 159 -22.82 16.14 14.16
CA ARG A 159 -23.61 16.70 15.25
C ARG A 159 -25.06 16.47 14.82
N SER A 160 -25.72 15.50 15.40
CA SER A 160 -27.16 15.44 15.42
C SER A 160 -27.62 16.80 15.98
N VAL A 161 -28.16 17.64 15.14
CA VAL A 161 -28.86 18.83 15.56
C VAL A 161 -30.08 18.30 16.34
N GLY A 162 -29.90 18.20 17.66
CA GLY A 162 -31.02 17.93 18.57
C GLY A 162 -32.00 19.09 18.45
N GLN A 163 -33.20 18.72 18.14
CA GLN A 163 -34.40 19.57 18.31
C GLN A 163 -34.56 19.92 19.80
#